data_9fbc4a21793b09cdc0db965972e676fb
#
_entry.id   9fbc4a21793b09cdc0db965972e676fb
#
_cell.length_a   1.000
_cell.length_b   1.000
_cell.length_c   1.000
_cell.angle_alpha   90.00
_cell.angle_beta   90.00
_cell.angle_gamma   90.00
#
_symmetry.space_group_name_H-M   'P 1'
#
loop_
_entity.id
_entity.type
_entity.pdbx_description
1 polymer ?
#
loop_
_entity_poly.entity_id
_entity_poly.type
_entity_poly.pdbx_seq_one_letter_code
_entity_poly.pdbx_strand_id
1 'polypeptide(L)'
;VRPRSGARRALAVLLPLVAAAALAGAGPAAAADDVRTEDARIPSGTGADAVELDTTLYLPAGDEPPAPAVVLAHGFGGSKQSVADDARAMARRGYVVLTFSARGFGDSTGQIGLDDPGREVADLGTLVDVLAERDDVVQDGDGDPRVGVAGASYGGALALLGAAYDERIDAIAPQITWNSLASALFPSQTGAEPGGTPAATPQGGTGVYKRLWAGIFFGLGAAPSGDLLDVLGGSGPRDDAPVPDGVNVGDVTQALSCGRFSPEVCAAYQSAATTGTLTSEAAAVLDRGSPAGVLDRITAPTLLVQGTQDSLFGLGQADANARGIAANGTPVQVLWYAGGHDAPASDAVADDLRDAVGDWFDVHLRDVEAERPAFEFPAPTGLGTAGAVGRVEGGTRTVTAGSYPGLDGAEPVRRTDVELTGSLQPVVNPAGGTPAALTTVPGLGALTAALGGTTLEIPGQSASFESAPLDSAVEVVGA
;
A
#
# COMPACT_ATOMS: atom_id res chain seq x y z
N VAL A 1 18.84 -70.65 43.87
CA VAL A 1 20.17 -71.10 44.27
C VAL A 1 21.18 -69.98 43.93
N ARG A 2 21.78 -69.46 44.93
CA ARG A 2 22.88 -68.49 44.94
C ARG A 2 24.23 -69.09 44.49
N PRO A 3 25.33 -68.35 44.52
CA PRO A 3 25.94 -67.33 43.69
C PRO A 3 27.36 -67.67 43.28
N ARG A 4 28.08 -66.77 42.59
CA ARG A 4 29.58 -66.61 42.69
C ARG A 4 30.01 -65.48 41.72
N SER A 5 30.38 -64.36 42.23
CA SER A 5 31.72 -63.72 42.51
C SER A 5 32.81 -64.00 41.44
N GLY A 6 33.34 -62.93 40.88
CA GLY A 6 34.59 -63.02 40.10
C GLY A 6 35.05 -61.71 39.50
N ALA A 7 35.89 -61.03 40.29
CA ALA A 7 37.14 -60.35 39.90
C ALA A 7 37.08 -59.12 38.94
N ARG A 8 37.36 -57.98 39.53
CA ARG A 8 37.86 -56.76 38.92
C ARG A 8 39.21 -56.97 38.25
N ARG A 9 39.33 -56.55 37.01
CA ARG A 9 40.62 -56.18 36.41
C ARG A 9 40.56 -54.74 35.96
N ALA A 10 41.32 -53.89 36.66
CA ALA A 10 41.59 -52.52 36.26
C ALA A 10 42.56 -52.56 35.08
N LEU A 11 42.19 -51.97 33.99
CA LEU A 11 43.03 -51.65 32.85
C LEU A 11 43.29 -50.17 32.84
N ALA A 12 44.47 -49.73 33.23
CA ALA A 12 44.98 -48.39 33.14
C ALA A 12 45.27 -48.11 31.66
N VAL A 13 44.50 -47.21 31.03
CA VAL A 13 44.81 -46.65 29.72
C VAL A 13 45.39 -45.26 29.89
N LEU A 14 46.67 -45.13 29.57
CA LEU A 14 47.32 -43.83 29.43
C LEU A 14 46.71 -42.98 28.35
N LEU A 15 46.19 -41.80 28.72
CA LEU A 15 45.85 -40.77 27.78
C LEU A 15 47.08 -39.96 27.39
N PRO A 16 47.40 -39.77 26.12
CA PRO A 16 48.31 -38.73 25.70
C PRO A 16 47.62 -37.36 25.78
N LEU A 17 48.22 -36.41 26.45
CA LEU A 17 47.89 -35.00 26.46
C LEU A 17 48.15 -34.45 25.05
N VAL A 18 47.11 -34.24 24.25
CA VAL A 18 47.20 -33.45 23.04
C VAL A 18 46.84 -32.03 23.44
N ALA A 19 47.81 -31.15 23.43
CA ALA A 19 47.62 -29.71 23.53
C ALA A 19 46.91 -29.23 22.25
N ALA A 20 45.57 -29.04 22.34
CA ALA A 20 44.81 -28.35 21.32
C ALA A 20 45.12 -26.88 21.45
N ALA A 21 45.94 -26.34 20.54
CA ALA A 21 46.03 -24.89 20.31
C ALA A 21 44.65 -24.39 19.90
N ALA A 22 44.05 -23.54 20.75
CA ALA A 22 42.85 -22.82 20.42
C ALA A 22 43.15 -21.83 19.27
N LEU A 23 42.92 -22.25 18.04
CA LEU A 23 42.66 -21.34 16.95
C LEU A 23 41.30 -20.69 17.29
N ALA A 24 41.35 -19.49 17.85
CA ALA A 24 40.23 -18.59 17.87
C ALA A 24 39.88 -18.31 16.39
N GLY A 25 38.94 -19.08 15.84
CA GLY A 25 38.31 -18.79 14.58
C GLY A 25 37.60 -17.43 14.79
N ALA A 26 38.11 -16.39 14.15
CA ALA A 26 37.30 -15.19 13.93
C ALA A 26 36.03 -15.69 13.20
N GLY A 27 34.92 -15.70 13.89
CA GLY A 27 33.61 -15.82 13.25
C GLY A 27 33.55 -14.78 12.13
N PRO A 28 32.78 -15.04 11.06
CA PRO A 28 32.59 -14.01 10.05
C PRO A 28 32.17 -12.74 10.78
N ALA A 29 32.97 -11.67 10.62
CA ALA A 29 32.58 -10.36 11.05
C ALA A 29 31.19 -10.14 10.42
N ALA A 30 30.18 -9.90 11.23
CA ALA A 30 28.91 -9.38 10.71
C ALA A 30 29.30 -8.24 9.77
N ALA A 31 28.91 -8.32 8.50
CA ALA A 31 29.11 -7.22 7.58
C ALA A 31 28.57 -5.98 8.30
N ALA A 32 29.41 -4.97 8.46
CA ALA A 32 28.98 -3.70 9.03
C ALA A 32 27.75 -3.27 8.20
N ASP A 33 26.70 -2.83 8.88
CA ASP A 33 25.53 -2.32 8.19
C ASP A 33 26.01 -1.11 7.39
N ASP A 34 25.98 -1.21 6.06
CA ASP A 34 26.52 -0.19 5.17
C ASP A 34 25.64 1.09 5.17
N VAL A 35 24.59 1.13 5.99
CA VAL A 35 23.59 2.21 6.10
C VAL A 35 23.60 2.74 7.54
N ARG A 36 23.83 4.04 7.67
CA ARG A 36 23.65 4.75 8.96
C ARG A 36 22.21 5.16 9.14
N THR A 37 21.74 5.18 10.39
CA THR A 37 20.38 5.62 10.72
C THR A 37 20.39 6.72 11.78
N GLU A 38 19.50 7.70 11.62
CA GLU A 38 19.28 8.78 12.56
C GLU A 38 17.78 8.88 12.87
N ASP A 39 17.40 8.62 14.12
CA ASP A 39 16.01 8.79 14.59
C ASP A 39 15.80 10.22 15.07
N ALA A 40 14.63 10.80 14.74
CA ALA A 40 14.26 12.12 15.17
C ALA A 40 12.74 12.24 15.43
N ARG A 41 12.36 13.26 16.19
CA ARG A 41 10.99 13.75 16.31
C ARG A 41 10.91 15.10 15.62
N ILE A 42 10.12 15.18 14.57
CA ILE A 42 9.97 16.41 13.77
C ILE A 42 8.63 17.04 14.09
N PRO A 43 8.62 18.28 14.64
CA PRO A 43 7.38 18.99 14.88
C PRO A 43 6.77 19.45 13.55
N SER A 44 5.46 19.24 13.39
CA SER A 44 4.70 19.68 12.23
C SER A 44 3.35 20.27 12.64
N GLY A 45 2.82 21.17 11.82
CA GLY A 45 1.57 21.84 12.09
C GLY A 45 1.65 22.87 13.21
N THR A 46 0.54 23.52 13.52
CA THR A 46 0.44 24.53 14.56
C THR A 46 -0.88 24.44 15.33
N GLY A 47 -0.89 24.94 16.56
CA GLY A 47 -2.12 24.99 17.38
C GLY A 47 -2.70 23.60 17.68
N ALA A 48 -3.96 23.39 17.37
CA ALA A 48 -4.64 22.12 17.63
C ALA A 48 -4.21 20.97 16.67
N ASP A 49 -3.65 21.32 15.53
CA ASP A 49 -3.14 20.36 14.53
C ASP A 49 -1.63 20.12 14.66
N ALA A 50 -0.98 20.68 15.70
CA ALA A 50 0.43 20.42 15.99
C ALA A 50 0.67 18.96 16.34
N VAL A 51 1.68 18.37 15.71
CA VAL A 51 2.07 16.97 15.92
C VAL A 51 3.58 16.83 16.01
N GLU A 52 4.05 15.72 16.57
CA GLU A 52 5.43 15.27 16.50
C GLU A 52 5.47 14.00 15.65
N LEU A 53 6.16 14.07 14.52
CA LEU A 53 6.34 12.96 13.60
C LEU A 53 7.56 12.13 14.02
N ASP A 54 7.37 10.84 14.23
CA ASP A 54 8.43 9.89 14.50
C ASP A 54 9.10 9.46 13.19
N THR A 55 10.38 9.83 13.01
CA THR A 55 11.10 9.67 11.76
C THR A 55 12.37 8.85 11.93
N THR A 56 12.86 8.25 10.84
CA THR A 56 14.20 7.68 10.72
C THR A 56 14.79 8.09 9.38
N LEU A 57 15.96 8.67 9.41
CA LEU A 57 16.76 8.95 8.23
C LEU A 57 17.76 7.81 8.03
N TYR A 58 17.88 7.34 6.81
CA TYR A 58 18.83 6.33 6.36
C TYR A 58 19.82 6.98 5.41
N LEU A 59 21.10 6.88 5.73
CA LEU A 59 22.19 7.50 5.00
C LEU A 59 23.08 6.44 4.39
N PRO A 60 23.55 6.64 3.15
CA PRO A 60 24.56 5.77 2.55
C PRO A 60 25.82 5.65 3.43
N ALA A 61 26.58 4.58 3.27
CA ALA A 61 27.84 4.40 3.97
C ALA A 61 28.91 5.35 3.42
N GLY A 62 29.77 5.87 4.32
CA GLY A 62 30.93 6.68 3.95
C GLY A 62 30.69 8.19 3.89
N ASP A 63 31.69 8.90 3.40
CA ASP A 63 31.66 10.34 3.16
C ASP A 63 31.30 10.60 1.69
N GLU A 64 30.11 10.13 1.26
CA GLU A 64 29.61 10.33 -0.09
C GLU A 64 29.27 11.81 -0.32
N PRO A 65 29.37 12.31 -1.58
CA PRO A 65 28.87 13.62 -1.92
C PRO A 65 27.35 13.71 -1.67
N PRO A 66 26.78 14.94 -1.60
CA PRO A 66 25.35 15.09 -1.46
C PRO A 66 24.58 14.23 -2.47
N ALA A 67 23.52 13.56 -2.00
CA ALA A 67 22.72 12.64 -2.79
C ALA A 67 21.25 13.13 -2.87
N PRO A 68 20.50 12.75 -3.91
CA PRO A 68 19.05 12.97 -3.93
C PRO A 68 18.38 12.25 -2.75
N ALA A 69 17.26 12.80 -2.31
CA ALA A 69 16.48 12.23 -1.22
C ALA A 69 15.28 11.42 -1.72
N VAL A 70 14.82 10.47 -0.90
CA VAL A 70 13.55 9.77 -1.10
C VAL A 70 12.79 9.73 0.22
N VAL A 71 11.53 10.14 0.20
CA VAL A 71 10.61 9.94 1.32
C VAL A 71 9.79 8.68 1.07
N LEU A 72 9.83 7.73 2.01
CA LEU A 72 9.01 6.52 1.95
C LEU A 72 7.89 6.59 2.97
N ALA A 73 6.65 6.56 2.46
CA ALA A 73 5.44 6.59 3.26
C ALA A 73 4.81 5.20 3.40
N HIS A 74 4.42 4.84 4.63
CA HIS A 74 3.81 3.54 4.93
C HIS A 74 2.32 3.48 4.56
N GLY A 75 1.79 2.27 4.40
CA GLY A 75 0.37 2.01 4.24
C GLY A 75 -0.42 2.19 5.56
N PHE A 76 -1.75 2.25 5.46
CA PHE A 76 -2.62 2.41 6.63
C PHE A 76 -2.40 1.32 7.68
N GLY A 77 -2.26 1.72 8.93
CA GLY A 77 -1.97 0.82 10.06
C GLY A 77 -0.47 0.50 10.23
N GLY A 78 0.38 0.96 9.32
CA GLY A 78 1.83 0.81 9.41
C GLY A 78 2.52 1.90 10.22
N SER A 79 3.83 1.97 10.08
CA SER A 79 4.72 2.95 10.70
C SER A 79 6.01 3.07 9.89
N LYS A 80 6.94 3.92 10.31
CA LYS A 80 8.27 4.03 9.70
C LYS A 80 9.01 2.70 9.60
N GLN A 81 8.74 1.76 10.52
CA GLN A 81 9.33 0.43 10.52
C GLN A 81 8.82 -0.46 9.38
N SER A 82 7.59 -0.24 8.93
CA SER A 82 6.97 -1.01 7.85
C SER A 82 7.69 -0.87 6.51
N VAL A 83 8.42 0.22 6.31
CA VAL A 83 9.18 0.54 5.10
C VAL A 83 10.69 0.56 5.32
N ALA A 84 11.17 0.05 6.47
CA ALA A 84 12.58 0.13 6.86
C ALA A 84 13.50 -0.68 5.93
N ASP A 85 13.05 -1.83 5.43
CA ASP A 85 13.87 -2.67 4.54
C ASP A 85 13.99 -2.03 3.15
N ASP A 86 12.92 -1.43 2.64
CA ASP A 86 12.93 -0.65 1.41
C ASP A 86 13.82 0.60 1.55
N ALA A 87 13.76 1.26 2.72
CA ALA A 87 14.62 2.41 3.02
C ALA A 87 16.11 2.03 3.02
N ARG A 88 16.47 0.89 3.62
CA ARG A 88 17.85 0.40 3.57
C ARG A 88 18.27 0.05 2.15
N ALA A 89 17.38 -0.57 1.36
CA ALA A 89 17.67 -0.89 -0.03
C ALA A 89 17.93 0.36 -0.86
N MET A 90 17.11 1.41 -0.71
CA MET A 90 17.29 2.69 -1.39
C MET A 90 18.55 3.43 -0.90
N ALA A 91 18.86 3.40 0.40
CA ALA A 91 20.08 4.00 0.93
C ALA A 91 21.33 3.30 0.38
N ARG A 92 21.31 1.96 0.18
CA ARG A 92 22.40 1.23 -0.50
C ARG A 92 22.51 1.59 -1.98
N ARG A 93 21.45 2.05 -2.61
CA ARG A 93 21.50 2.65 -3.98
C ARG A 93 22.12 4.06 -3.99
N GLY A 94 22.38 4.64 -2.82
CA GLY A 94 23.01 5.95 -2.67
C GLY A 94 22.04 7.10 -2.53
N TYR A 95 20.84 6.86 -2.02
CA TYR A 95 19.87 7.90 -1.67
C TYR A 95 19.93 8.25 -0.18
N VAL A 96 19.66 9.51 0.16
CA VAL A 96 19.25 9.88 1.51
C VAL A 96 17.77 9.53 1.65
N VAL A 97 17.42 8.62 2.58
CA VAL A 97 16.05 8.13 2.67
C VAL A 97 15.41 8.51 3.99
N LEU A 98 14.29 9.19 3.95
CA LEU A 98 13.50 9.56 5.13
C LEU A 98 12.25 8.70 5.22
N THR A 99 12.11 7.97 6.33
CA THR A 99 10.87 7.27 6.68
C THR A 99 10.23 7.95 7.87
N PHE A 100 8.92 7.87 7.97
CA PHE A 100 8.18 8.46 9.08
C PHE A 100 6.94 7.63 9.39
N SER A 101 6.48 7.72 10.63
CA SER A 101 5.13 7.32 10.99
C SER A 101 4.20 8.52 10.77
N ALA A 102 3.18 8.36 9.94
CA ALA A 102 2.21 9.42 9.70
C ALA A 102 1.47 9.79 11.00
N ARG A 103 0.88 10.99 11.08
CA ARG A 103 0.11 11.41 12.25
C ARG A 103 -0.93 10.38 12.66
N GLY A 104 -1.02 10.09 13.95
CA GLY A 104 -1.90 9.07 14.50
C GLY A 104 -1.44 7.62 14.30
N PHE A 105 -0.26 7.38 13.70
CA PHE A 105 0.33 6.05 13.54
C PHE A 105 1.67 5.91 14.26
N GLY A 106 2.05 4.68 14.57
CA GLY A 106 3.29 4.37 15.25
C GLY A 106 3.42 5.20 16.53
N ASP A 107 4.59 5.81 16.69
CA ASP A 107 4.88 6.70 17.82
C ASP A 107 4.63 8.20 17.49
N SER A 108 4.10 8.53 16.32
CA SER A 108 3.71 9.89 15.98
C SER A 108 2.43 10.29 16.71
N THR A 109 2.36 11.56 17.10
CA THR A 109 1.17 12.13 17.74
C THR A 109 0.11 12.54 16.72
N GLY A 110 -1.01 13.08 17.18
CA GLY A 110 -2.07 13.62 16.33
C GLY A 110 -3.15 12.62 15.97
N GLN A 111 -3.97 12.99 14.99
CA GLN A 111 -5.13 12.22 14.56
C GLN A 111 -5.10 11.96 13.05
N ILE A 112 -5.63 10.80 12.65
CA ILE A 112 -5.70 10.35 11.25
C ILE A 112 -6.74 11.18 10.50
N GLY A 113 -6.32 11.91 9.47
CA GLY A 113 -7.15 12.77 8.62
C GLY A 113 -7.50 12.17 7.26
N LEU A 114 -6.97 10.99 6.90
CA LEU A 114 -7.10 10.34 5.59
C LEU A 114 -6.41 11.14 4.46
N ASP A 115 -5.15 11.48 4.64
CA ASP A 115 -4.33 12.27 3.72
C ASP A 115 -4.93 13.66 3.43
N ASP A 116 -5.51 14.28 4.47
CA ASP A 116 -6.06 15.64 4.37
C ASP A 116 -4.93 16.64 4.02
N PRO A 117 -5.14 17.51 3.00
CA PRO A 117 -4.14 18.50 2.60
C PRO A 117 -3.65 19.42 3.71
N GLY A 118 -4.50 19.73 4.68
CA GLY A 118 -4.14 20.57 5.83
C GLY A 118 -3.46 19.81 6.98
N ARG A 119 -3.27 18.49 6.85
CA ARG A 119 -2.72 17.60 7.88
C ARG A 119 -1.59 16.73 7.33
N GLU A 120 -1.88 15.52 6.85
CA GLU A 120 -0.87 14.56 6.39
C GLU A 120 -0.03 15.11 5.23
N VAL A 121 -0.66 15.81 4.29
CA VAL A 121 0.07 16.42 3.16
C VAL A 121 0.95 17.58 3.64
N ALA A 122 0.46 18.40 4.56
CA ALA A 122 1.25 19.46 5.18
C ALA A 122 2.43 18.89 6.01
N ASP A 123 2.23 17.72 6.64
CA ASP A 123 3.32 17.01 7.33
C ASP A 123 4.40 16.57 6.34
N LEU A 124 4.01 16.03 5.18
CA LEU A 124 4.98 15.69 4.14
C LEU A 124 5.77 16.93 3.68
N GLY A 125 5.11 18.08 3.49
CA GLY A 125 5.79 19.34 3.19
C GLY A 125 6.82 19.71 4.26
N THR A 126 6.50 19.53 5.54
CA THR A 126 7.45 19.74 6.65
C THR A 126 8.66 18.78 6.56
N LEU A 127 8.46 17.52 6.13
CA LEU A 127 9.55 16.58 5.92
C LEU A 127 10.43 16.99 4.74
N VAL A 128 9.86 17.55 3.68
CA VAL A 128 10.61 18.14 2.55
C VAL A 128 11.42 19.34 3.03
N ASP A 129 10.87 20.21 3.90
CA ASP A 129 11.61 21.32 4.50
C ASP A 129 12.84 20.84 5.28
N VAL A 130 12.71 19.76 6.05
CA VAL A 130 13.84 19.14 6.78
C VAL A 130 14.92 18.65 5.83
N LEU A 131 14.55 18.06 4.68
CA LEU A 131 15.51 17.62 3.66
C LEU A 131 16.18 18.82 2.97
N ALA A 132 15.47 19.92 2.78
CA ALA A 132 16.02 21.16 2.22
C ALA A 132 17.10 21.81 3.10
N GLU A 133 17.05 21.59 4.41
CA GLU A 133 18.05 22.13 5.36
C GLU A 133 19.31 21.25 5.50
N ARG A 134 19.41 20.12 4.78
CA ARG A 134 20.51 19.17 4.93
C ARG A 134 21.62 19.38 3.92
N ASP A 135 22.87 19.42 4.40
CA ASP A 135 24.05 19.54 3.55
C ASP A 135 24.38 18.25 2.75
N ASP A 136 23.84 17.09 3.17
CA ASP A 136 24.03 15.79 2.51
C ASP A 136 22.93 15.48 1.49
N VAL A 137 21.95 16.37 1.28
CA VAL A 137 20.92 16.28 0.25
C VAL A 137 21.24 17.24 -0.90
N VAL A 138 21.15 16.75 -2.14
CA VAL A 138 21.26 17.60 -3.35
C VAL A 138 20.13 18.62 -3.35
N GLN A 139 20.47 19.87 -3.59
CA GLN A 139 19.50 20.97 -3.71
C GLN A 139 19.43 21.43 -5.18
N ASP A 140 18.23 21.55 -5.72
CA ASP A 140 17.97 22.11 -7.05
C ASP A 140 17.84 23.63 -7.01
N GLY A 141 17.56 24.17 -5.85
CA GLY A 141 17.47 25.60 -5.56
C GLY A 141 17.58 25.90 -4.06
N ASP A 142 17.39 27.13 -3.68
CA ASP A 142 17.37 27.56 -2.27
C ASP A 142 16.06 27.05 -1.62
N GLY A 143 16.18 26.11 -0.68
CA GLY A 143 15.04 25.46 -0.03
C GLY A 143 14.31 24.44 -0.91
N ASP A 144 14.96 23.95 -1.96
CA ASP A 144 14.41 23.04 -2.96
C ASP A 144 15.28 21.77 -3.06
N PRO A 145 15.03 20.76 -2.21
CA PRO A 145 15.80 19.53 -2.22
C PRO A 145 15.37 18.64 -3.39
N ARG A 146 16.31 17.99 -4.07
CA ARG A 146 16.00 16.98 -5.07
C ARG A 146 15.41 15.75 -4.39
N VAL A 147 14.09 15.57 -4.49
CA VAL A 147 13.37 14.58 -3.69
C VAL A 147 12.32 13.81 -4.46
N GLY A 148 12.31 12.48 -4.27
CA GLY A 148 11.22 11.62 -4.69
C GLY A 148 10.36 11.16 -3.52
N VAL A 149 9.09 10.81 -3.80
CA VAL A 149 8.18 10.26 -2.80
C VAL A 149 7.60 8.94 -3.30
N ALA A 150 7.70 7.89 -2.48
CA ALA A 150 7.06 6.60 -2.77
C ALA A 150 6.28 6.08 -1.57
N GLY A 151 5.28 5.27 -1.86
CA GLY A 151 4.51 4.59 -0.83
C GLY A 151 3.40 3.74 -1.40
N ALA A 152 2.91 2.81 -0.58
CA ALA A 152 1.83 1.92 -0.96
C ALA A 152 0.55 2.27 -0.21
N SER A 153 -0.61 2.09 -0.87
CA SER A 153 -1.93 2.30 -0.27
C SER A 153 -2.08 3.74 0.26
N TYR A 154 -2.18 3.94 1.57
CA TYR A 154 -2.20 5.24 2.23
C TYR A 154 -0.99 6.10 1.83
N GLY A 155 0.22 5.54 1.91
CA GLY A 155 1.43 6.24 1.47
C GLY A 155 1.48 6.55 -0.03
N GLY A 156 0.78 5.76 -0.85
CA GLY A 156 0.68 6.01 -2.29
C GLY A 156 -0.20 7.23 -2.60
N ALA A 157 -1.32 7.39 -1.90
CA ALA A 157 -2.16 8.58 -2.05
C ALA A 157 -1.47 9.83 -1.51
N LEU A 158 -0.74 9.68 -0.39
CA LEU A 158 0.08 10.76 0.13
C LEU A 158 1.14 11.21 -0.89
N ALA A 159 1.76 10.29 -1.64
CA ALA A 159 2.71 10.66 -2.69
C ALA A 159 2.03 11.46 -3.83
N LEU A 160 0.83 11.04 -4.26
CA LEU A 160 0.04 11.78 -5.27
C LEU A 160 -0.36 13.16 -4.79
N LEU A 161 -0.93 13.23 -3.58
CA LEU A 161 -1.36 14.50 -2.99
C LEU A 161 -0.15 15.38 -2.67
N GLY A 162 0.93 14.83 -2.16
CA GLY A 162 2.17 15.56 -1.93
C GLY A 162 2.64 16.30 -3.18
N ALA A 163 2.79 15.59 -4.30
CA ALA A 163 3.21 16.17 -5.56
C ALA A 163 2.20 17.20 -6.14
N ALA A 164 0.92 17.11 -5.75
CA ALA A 164 -0.08 18.10 -6.15
C ALA A 164 -0.06 19.40 -5.32
N TYR A 165 0.52 19.35 -4.11
CA TYR A 165 0.54 20.49 -3.18
C TYR A 165 1.94 21.05 -2.91
N ASP A 166 3.00 20.32 -3.29
CA ASP A 166 4.40 20.75 -3.12
C ASP A 166 5.17 20.52 -4.43
N GLU A 167 5.45 21.58 -5.15
CA GLU A 167 6.13 21.58 -6.46
C GLU A 167 7.61 21.16 -6.37
N ARG A 168 8.18 21.05 -5.17
CA ARG A 168 9.56 20.59 -4.93
C ARG A 168 9.72 19.09 -5.04
N ILE A 169 8.62 18.34 -5.16
CA ILE A 169 8.68 16.89 -5.35
C ILE A 169 8.94 16.59 -6.81
N ASP A 170 10.14 16.04 -7.12
CA ASP A 170 10.65 15.84 -8.48
C ASP A 170 10.15 14.58 -9.16
N ALA A 171 9.84 13.54 -8.39
CA ALA A 171 9.31 12.27 -8.93
C ALA A 171 8.50 11.51 -7.88
N ILE A 172 7.49 10.76 -8.33
CA ILE A 172 6.68 9.94 -7.43
C ILE A 172 6.49 8.52 -7.93
N ALA A 173 6.36 7.58 -6.97
CA ALA A 173 6.08 6.18 -7.24
C ALA A 173 4.94 5.66 -6.33
N PRO A 174 3.69 6.11 -6.55
CA PRO A 174 2.52 5.63 -5.80
C PRO A 174 2.16 4.20 -6.19
N GLN A 175 1.90 3.36 -5.18
CA GLN A 175 1.58 1.96 -5.37
C GLN A 175 0.22 1.61 -4.75
N ILE A 176 -0.56 0.74 -5.42
CA ILE A 176 -1.84 0.19 -4.95
C ILE A 176 -2.71 1.21 -4.21
N THR A 177 -2.96 2.35 -4.82
CA THR A 177 -3.65 3.45 -4.17
C THR A 177 -4.90 3.91 -4.92
N TRP A 178 -5.59 4.88 -4.38
CA TRP A 178 -6.83 5.39 -4.94
C TRP A 178 -6.66 6.67 -5.77
N ASN A 179 -7.63 6.87 -6.63
CA ASN A 179 -7.92 8.16 -7.25
C ASN A 179 -8.98 8.91 -6.42
N SER A 180 -10.05 8.19 -6.04
CA SER A 180 -11.15 8.71 -5.24
C SER A 180 -11.55 7.70 -4.17
N LEU A 181 -11.41 8.07 -2.89
CA LEU A 181 -11.87 7.26 -1.76
C LEU A 181 -13.38 7.02 -1.81
N ALA A 182 -14.15 8.01 -2.25
CA ALA A 182 -15.60 7.87 -2.38
C ALA A 182 -15.96 6.77 -3.39
N SER A 183 -15.35 6.76 -4.58
CA SER A 183 -15.61 5.72 -5.57
C SER A 183 -14.99 4.38 -5.19
N ALA A 184 -13.87 4.38 -4.50
CA ALA A 184 -13.22 3.16 -4.02
C ALA A 184 -14.04 2.44 -2.95
N LEU A 185 -14.61 3.18 -1.99
CA LEU A 185 -15.40 2.62 -0.89
C LEU A 185 -16.88 2.43 -1.23
N PHE A 186 -17.38 3.12 -2.23
CA PHE A 186 -18.76 3.03 -2.73
C PHE A 186 -18.77 2.79 -4.26
N PRO A 187 -18.17 1.69 -4.76
CA PRO A 187 -18.12 1.40 -6.18
C PRO A 187 -19.49 1.05 -6.76
N SER A 188 -19.53 0.86 -8.08
CA SER A 188 -20.73 0.45 -8.82
C SER A 188 -21.89 1.43 -8.66
N GLN A 189 -21.59 2.71 -8.79
CA GLN A 189 -22.62 3.75 -8.70
C GLN A 189 -23.59 3.68 -9.88
N THR A 190 -24.86 3.91 -9.60
CA THR A 190 -25.87 4.04 -10.63
C THR A 190 -25.73 5.36 -11.39
N GLY A 191 -26.00 5.35 -12.70
CA GLY A 191 -25.93 6.54 -13.55
C GLY A 191 -24.57 6.80 -14.20
N ALA A 192 -23.62 5.87 -14.09
CA ALA A 192 -22.41 5.91 -14.91
C ALA A 192 -22.77 5.79 -16.40
N GLU A 193 -22.22 6.68 -17.22
CA GLU A 193 -22.46 6.65 -18.68
C GLU A 193 -21.77 5.42 -19.29
N PRO A 194 -22.49 4.57 -20.03
CA PRO A 194 -21.92 3.43 -20.73
C PRO A 194 -20.88 3.89 -21.78
N GLY A 195 -19.78 3.19 -21.87
CA GLY A 195 -18.76 3.43 -22.91
C GLY A 195 -17.80 4.58 -22.63
N GLY A 196 -17.91 5.23 -21.47
CA GLY A 196 -16.89 6.16 -20.98
C GLY A 196 -15.56 5.45 -20.73
N THR A 197 -14.47 6.22 -20.63
CA THR A 197 -13.21 5.71 -20.08
C THR A 197 -13.50 5.19 -18.67
N PRO A 198 -13.02 3.99 -18.29
CA PRO A 198 -13.17 3.53 -16.93
C PRO A 198 -12.47 4.53 -16.01
N ALA A 199 -13.21 5.45 -15.47
CA ALA A 199 -12.71 6.40 -14.50
C ALA A 199 -13.24 6.01 -13.13
N ALA A 200 -12.41 6.14 -12.12
CA ALA A 200 -12.83 5.93 -10.74
C ALA A 200 -13.83 6.97 -10.26
N THR A 201 -13.95 8.10 -10.98
CA THR A 201 -14.80 9.23 -10.59
C THR A 201 -16.28 8.85 -10.60
N PRO A 202 -17.01 9.06 -9.51
CA PRO A 202 -18.44 8.82 -9.45
C PRO A 202 -19.20 9.70 -10.44
N GLN A 203 -20.07 9.08 -11.24
CA GLN A 203 -20.94 9.78 -12.18
C GLN A 203 -22.32 10.14 -11.57
N GLY A 204 -22.37 10.32 -10.26
CA GLY A 204 -23.58 10.64 -9.52
C GLY A 204 -24.42 9.39 -9.21
N GLY A 205 -24.85 9.25 -8.00
CA GLY A 205 -25.61 8.09 -7.53
C GLY A 205 -24.92 7.44 -6.33
N THR A 206 -25.64 6.54 -5.65
CA THR A 206 -25.13 5.84 -4.47
C THR A 206 -24.55 4.50 -4.90
N GLY A 207 -23.26 4.30 -4.67
CA GLY A 207 -22.59 3.02 -4.87
C GLY A 207 -22.81 2.03 -3.73
N VAL A 208 -22.19 0.87 -3.82
CA VAL A 208 -22.28 -0.19 -2.82
C VAL A 208 -21.15 -0.05 -1.80
N TYR A 209 -21.52 0.18 -0.54
CA TYR A 209 -20.55 0.38 0.53
C TYR A 209 -19.70 -0.87 0.80
N LYS A 210 -18.37 -0.76 0.68
CA LYS A 210 -17.40 -1.81 1.03
C LYS A 210 -17.23 -1.93 2.55
N ARG A 211 -18.29 -2.36 3.22
CA ARG A 211 -18.41 -2.39 4.68
C ARG A 211 -17.27 -3.16 5.37
N LEU A 212 -16.83 -4.28 4.77
CA LEU A 212 -15.78 -5.11 5.34
C LEU A 212 -14.43 -4.35 5.36
N TRP A 213 -14.02 -3.80 4.22
CA TRP A 213 -12.78 -3.02 4.12
C TRP A 213 -12.78 -1.81 5.05
N ALA A 214 -13.84 -1.02 5.01
CA ALA A 214 -13.98 0.15 5.88
C ALA A 214 -13.97 -0.24 7.37
N GLY A 215 -14.59 -1.37 7.74
CA GLY A 215 -14.58 -1.89 9.11
C GLY A 215 -13.21 -2.35 9.58
N ILE A 216 -12.41 -2.99 8.70
CA ILE A 216 -11.03 -3.38 9.00
C ILE A 216 -10.17 -2.14 9.26
N PHE A 217 -10.19 -1.14 8.37
CA PHE A 217 -9.41 0.08 8.56
C PHE A 217 -9.85 0.88 9.77
N PHE A 218 -11.15 0.97 9.99
CA PHE A 218 -11.63 1.65 11.20
C PHE A 218 -11.20 0.92 12.46
N GLY A 219 -11.26 -0.41 12.47
CA GLY A 219 -10.76 -1.22 13.59
C GLY A 219 -9.27 -1.00 13.86
N LEU A 220 -8.44 -0.96 12.80
CA LEU A 220 -7.01 -0.67 12.90
C LEU A 220 -6.73 0.73 13.46
N GLY A 221 -7.43 1.75 12.99
CA GLY A 221 -7.27 3.13 13.46
C GLY A 221 -7.89 3.37 14.85
N ALA A 222 -8.88 2.57 15.25
CA ALA A 222 -9.47 2.64 16.58
C ALA A 222 -8.63 1.90 17.65
N ALA A 223 -7.79 0.93 17.25
CA ALA A 223 -6.96 0.18 18.20
C ALA A 223 -5.83 1.05 18.76
N PRO A 224 -5.54 0.95 20.07
CA PRO A 224 -4.48 1.74 20.70
C PRO A 224 -3.08 1.48 20.13
N SER A 225 -2.77 0.25 19.78
CA SER A 225 -1.45 -0.15 19.24
C SER A 225 -1.37 -0.09 17.70
N GLY A 226 -2.51 -0.06 17.00
CA GLY A 226 -2.55 -0.13 15.54
C GLY A 226 -2.10 -1.47 14.95
N ASP A 227 -1.80 -2.46 15.76
CA ASP A 227 -1.39 -3.78 15.29
C ASP A 227 -2.62 -4.63 14.92
N LEU A 228 -2.69 -5.04 13.64
CA LEU A 228 -3.77 -5.87 13.11
C LEU A 228 -3.86 -7.23 13.83
N LEU A 229 -2.72 -7.81 14.22
CA LEU A 229 -2.69 -9.09 14.93
C LEU A 229 -3.25 -8.97 16.34
N ASP A 230 -3.02 -7.85 17.02
CA ASP A 230 -3.62 -7.56 18.33
C ASP A 230 -5.13 -7.36 18.21
N VAL A 231 -5.61 -6.69 17.17
CA VAL A 231 -7.04 -6.48 16.91
C VAL A 231 -7.76 -7.78 16.56
N LEU A 232 -7.16 -8.61 15.70
CA LEU A 232 -7.77 -9.88 15.28
C LEU A 232 -7.56 -11.03 16.29
N GLY A 233 -6.48 -10.98 17.07
CA GLY A 233 -6.12 -11.99 18.07
C GLY A 233 -6.89 -11.91 19.38
N GLY A 234 -7.75 -10.90 19.57
CA GLY A 234 -8.60 -10.76 20.77
C GLY A 234 -7.82 -10.47 22.06
N SER A 235 -6.60 -9.94 21.96
CA SER A 235 -5.90 -9.36 23.11
C SER A 235 -6.63 -8.08 23.50
N GLY A 236 -7.53 -8.19 24.46
CA GLY A 236 -8.31 -7.05 24.97
C GLY A 236 -7.43 -5.91 25.48
N PRO A 237 -8.00 -4.71 25.71
CA PRO A 237 -7.26 -3.57 26.20
C PRO A 237 -6.48 -3.96 27.47
N ARG A 238 -5.20 -3.60 27.50
CA ARG A 238 -4.40 -3.74 28.73
C ARG A 238 -4.92 -2.73 29.73
N ASP A 239 -5.45 -3.22 30.86
CA ASP A 239 -6.02 -2.43 31.96
C ASP A 239 -5.01 -1.51 32.68
N ASP A 240 -3.75 -1.45 32.25
CA ASP A 240 -2.65 -0.80 32.96
C ASP A 240 -2.14 0.50 32.33
N ALA A 241 -2.82 1.07 31.33
CA ALA A 241 -2.42 2.38 30.78
C ALA A 241 -2.84 3.49 31.76
N PRO A 242 -1.91 4.30 32.32
CA PRO A 242 -2.26 5.40 33.20
C PRO A 242 -3.07 6.45 32.45
N VAL A 243 -4.28 6.74 32.95
CA VAL A 243 -5.10 7.86 32.46
C VAL A 243 -4.42 9.17 32.88
N PRO A 244 -4.05 10.06 31.95
CA PRO A 244 -3.46 11.35 32.33
C PRO A 244 -4.45 12.21 33.11
N ASP A 245 -4.00 12.86 34.15
CA ASP A 245 -4.80 13.83 34.95
C ASP A 245 -5.21 15.02 34.05
N GLY A 246 -6.52 15.25 33.94
CA GLY A 246 -7.08 16.40 33.21
C GLY A 246 -7.88 16.08 31.95
N VAL A 247 -8.13 14.81 31.66
CA VAL A 247 -8.89 14.38 30.46
C VAL A 247 -10.39 14.69 30.64
N ASN A 248 -10.96 15.43 29.72
CA ASN A 248 -12.39 15.72 29.62
C ASN A 248 -13.18 14.44 29.25
N VAL A 249 -14.33 14.21 29.84
CA VAL A 249 -15.19 13.03 29.59
C VAL A 249 -15.58 12.91 28.12
N GLY A 250 -15.69 14.03 27.39
CA GLY A 250 -15.92 14.05 25.93
C GLY A 250 -14.76 13.43 25.15
N ASP A 251 -13.53 13.74 25.52
CA ASP A 251 -12.31 13.24 24.87
C ASP A 251 -12.14 11.74 25.12
N VAL A 252 -12.48 11.26 26.31
CA VAL A 252 -12.49 9.81 26.64
C VAL A 252 -13.53 9.07 25.80
N THR A 253 -14.74 9.62 25.68
CA THR A 253 -15.82 9.01 24.90
C THR A 253 -15.45 8.97 23.41
N GLN A 254 -14.82 10.01 22.89
CA GLN A 254 -14.31 10.06 21.50
C GLN A 254 -13.18 9.05 21.30
N ALA A 255 -12.19 9.01 22.18
CA ALA A 255 -11.10 8.04 22.11
C ALA A 255 -11.59 6.59 22.16
N LEU A 256 -12.63 6.29 22.95
CA LEU A 256 -13.24 4.96 23.02
C LEU A 256 -14.07 4.59 21.78
N SER A 257 -14.61 5.59 21.06
CA SER A 257 -15.48 5.35 19.89
C SER A 257 -14.81 5.58 18.55
N CYS A 258 -13.81 6.46 18.48
CA CYS A 258 -13.15 6.90 17.25
C CYS A 258 -11.66 6.57 17.20
N GLY A 259 -11.07 6.14 18.33
CA GLY A 259 -9.64 5.85 18.41
C GLY A 259 -8.78 7.04 17.97
N ARG A 260 -7.89 6.81 17.03
CA ARG A 260 -6.93 7.80 16.52
C ARG A 260 -7.44 8.63 15.35
N PHE A 261 -8.69 8.39 14.89
CA PHE A 261 -9.25 9.18 13.80
C PHE A 261 -9.66 10.59 14.24
N SER A 262 -9.56 11.51 13.30
CA SER A 262 -10.16 12.83 13.46
C SER A 262 -11.68 12.74 13.65
N PRO A 263 -12.32 13.71 14.30
CA PRO A 263 -13.76 13.69 14.53
C PRO A 263 -14.57 13.55 13.24
N GLU A 264 -14.15 14.23 12.16
CA GLU A 264 -14.84 14.22 10.88
C GLU A 264 -14.75 12.85 10.20
N VAL A 265 -13.57 12.22 10.22
CA VAL A 265 -13.37 10.87 9.65
C VAL A 265 -14.19 9.85 10.43
N CYS A 266 -14.18 9.94 11.75
CA CYS A 266 -14.99 9.08 12.61
C CYS A 266 -16.49 9.23 12.31
N ALA A 267 -17.00 10.45 12.21
CA ALA A 267 -18.40 10.71 11.90
C ALA A 267 -18.80 10.19 10.51
N ALA A 268 -17.92 10.37 9.50
CA ALA A 268 -18.12 9.83 8.17
C ALA A 268 -18.24 8.30 8.19
N TYR A 269 -17.32 7.61 8.88
CA TYR A 269 -17.38 6.16 9.03
C TYR A 269 -18.66 5.71 9.75
N GLN A 270 -19.01 6.31 10.89
CA GLN A 270 -20.19 5.93 11.66
C GLN A 270 -21.48 6.12 10.87
N SER A 271 -21.57 7.20 10.09
CA SER A 271 -22.69 7.46 9.17
C SER A 271 -22.79 6.35 8.12
N ALA A 272 -21.70 6.06 7.42
CA ALA A 272 -21.64 5.04 6.37
C ALA A 272 -21.89 3.64 6.92
N ALA A 273 -21.32 3.30 8.09
CA ALA A 273 -21.51 2.00 8.74
C ALA A 273 -22.97 1.76 9.16
N THR A 274 -23.67 2.82 9.57
CA THR A 274 -25.09 2.76 10.00
C THR A 274 -26.05 2.71 8.82
N THR A 275 -25.84 3.57 7.82
CA THR A 275 -26.79 3.75 6.71
C THR A 275 -26.47 2.89 5.48
N GLY A 276 -25.20 2.51 5.28
CA GLY A 276 -24.71 1.88 4.06
C GLY A 276 -24.66 2.84 2.85
N THR A 277 -24.81 4.15 3.10
CA THR A 277 -24.84 5.17 2.05
C THR A 277 -23.80 6.24 2.30
N LEU A 278 -23.36 6.90 1.21
CA LEU A 278 -22.45 8.04 1.26
C LEU A 278 -23.28 9.33 1.41
N THR A 279 -23.15 9.98 2.57
CA THR A 279 -23.75 11.31 2.76
C THR A 279 -22.86 12.40 2.14
N SER A 280 -23.39 13.60 1.91
CA SER A 280 -22.61 14.74 1.39
C SER A 280 -21.47 15.14 2.31
N GLU A 281 -21.66 15.05 3.62
CA GLU A 281 -20.63 15.34 4.62
C GLU A 281 -19.51 14.28 4.60
N ALA A 282 -19.88 13.00 4.50
CA ALA A 282 -18.91 11.93 4.36
C ALA A 282 -18.15 12.00 3.03
N ALA A 283 -18.85 12.33 1.92
CA ALA A 283 -18.22 12.55 0.63
C ALA A 283 -17.16 13.66 0.71
N ALA A 284 -17.48 14.79 1.32
CA ALA A 284 -16.56 15.91 1.46
C ALA A 284 -15.32 15.56 2.29
N VAL A 285 -15.41 14.63 3.25
CA VAL A 285 -14.24 14.11 3.99
C VAL A 285 -13.38 13.25 3.07
N LEU A 286 -13.98 12.30 2.35
CA LEU A 286 -13.26 11.40 1.46
C LEU A 286 -12.65 12.12 0.25
N ASP A 287 -13.32 13.15 -0.26
CA ASP A 287 -12.86 13.93 -1.41
C ASP A 287 -11.59 14.74 -1.08
N ARG A 288 -11.46 15.25 0.16
CA ARG A 288 -10.24 15.97 0.57
C ARG A 288 -8.98 15.11 0.53
N GLY A 289 -9.09 13.84 0.91
CA GLY A 289 -8.00 12.87 0.83
C GLY A 289 -7.92 12.12 -0.51
N SER A 290 -8.53 12.67 -1.58
CA SER A 290 -8.58 12.04 -2.89
C SER A 290 -7.82 12.85 -3.94
N PRO A 291 -6.86 12.23 -4.67
CA PRO A 291 -6.11 12.90 -5.74
C PRO A 291 -7.00 13.39 -6.91
N ALA A 292 -8.18 12.81 -7.11
CA ALA A 292 -9.06 13.09 -8.25
C ALA A 292 -9.30 14.58 -8.54
N GLY A 293 -9.36 15.40 -7.50
CA GLY A 293 -9.63 16.84 -7.64
C GLY A 293 -8.40 17.71 -7.92
N VAL A 294 -7.19 17.14 -7.92
CA VAL A 294 -5.92 17.88 -7.98
C VAL A 294 -4.87 17.26 -8.90
N LEU A 295 -5.25 16.28 -9.72
CA LEU A 295 -4.33 15.61 -10.66
C LEU A 295 -3.71 16.59 -11.67
N ASP A 296 -4.42 17.65 -12.02
CA ASP A 296 -3.97 18.72 -12.89
C ASP A 296 -2.79 19.53 -12.33
N ARG A 297 -2.48 19.38 -11.05
CA ARG A 297 -1.34 20.05 -10.40
C ARG A 297 -0.08 19.19 -10.35
N ILE A 298 -0.19 17.89 -10.62
CA ILE A 298 0.95 16.97 -10.55
C ILE A 298 1.81 17.16 -11.79
N THR A 299 2.98 17.73 -11.59
CA THR A 299 4.02 17.93 -12.62
C THR A 299 5.18 16.94 -12.48
N ALA A 300 5.28 16.27 -11.34
CA ALA A 300 6.28 15.26 -11.05
C ALA A 300 6.06 13.99 -11.92
N PRO A 301 7.06 13.53 -12.67
CA PRO A 301 7.02 12.22 -13.32
C PRO A 301 6.51 11.13 -12.37
N THR A 302 5.58 10.30 -12.84
CA THR A 302 4.81 9.39 -12.00
C THR A 302 4.90 7.93 -12.47
N LEU A 303 5.39 7.03 -11.60
CA LEU A 303 5.28 5.58 -11.78
C LEU A 303 4.09 5.05 -10.98
N LEU A 304 3.03 4.64 -11.67
CA LEU A 304 1.86 4.03 -11.04
C LEU A 304 1.99 2.50 -11.00
N VAL A 305 2.10 1.94 -9.81
CA VAL A 305 2.17 0.49 -9.58
C VAL A 305 0.84 -0.01 -9.04
N GLN A 306 0.19 -0.97 -9.72
CA GLN A 306 -1.13 -1.44 -9.32
C GLN A 306 -1.24 -2.96 -9.34
N GLY A 307 -1.83 -3.52 -8.29
CA GLY A 307 -2.14 -4.93 -8.19
C GLY A 307 -3.40 -5.30 -8.99
N THR A 308 -3.33 -6.39 -9.76
CA THR A 308 -4.49 -6.89 -10.52
C THR A 308 -5.48 -7.68 -9.64
N GLN A 309 -5.09 -8.01 -8.41
CA GLN A 309 -5.90 -8.72 -7.42
C GLN A 309 -6.20 -7.80 -6.24
N ASP A 310 -6.73 -6.62 -6.53
CA ASP A 310 -7.01 -5.59 -5.53
C ASP A 310 -8.49 -5.22 -5.57
N SER A 311 -9.25 -5.71 -4.59
CA SER A 311 -10.67 -5.38 -4.47
C SER A 311 -10.92 -4.12 -3.64
N LEU A 312 -9.89 -3.59 -2.96
CA LEU A 312 -10.00 -2.30 -2.26
C LEU A 312 -9.83 -1.15 -3.25
N PHE A 313 -8.69 -1.11 -3.96
CA PHE A 313 -8.37 -0.12 -4.97
C PHE A 313 -8.11 -0.83 -6.31
N GLY A 314 -9.18 -1.07 -7.07
CA GLY A 314 -9.07 -1.76 -8.35
C GLY A 314 -8.31 -0.96 -9.41
N LEU A 315 -8.00 -1.62 -10.54
CA LEU A 315 -7.23 -1.06 -11.66
C LEU A 315 -7.78 0.28 -12.16
N GLY A 316 -9.11 0.51 -12.07
CA GLY A 316 -9.74 1.78 -12.46
C GLY A 316 -9.27 3.00 -11.67
N GLN A 317 -8.77 2.81 -10.44
CA GLN A 317 -8.19 3.90 -9.63
C GLN A 317 -6.85 4.35 -10.23
N ALA A 318 -5.98 3.39 -10.56
CA ALA A 318 -4.70 3.68 -11.22
C ALA A 318 -4.90 4.23 -12.64
N ASP A 319 -5.87 3.71 -13.41
CA ASP A 319 -6.22 4.21 -14.73
C ASP A 319 -6.65 5.69 -14.67
N ALA A 320 -7.51 6.05 -13.72
CA ALA A 320 -7.96 7.43 -13.54
C ALA A 320 -6.80 8.36 -13.15
N ASN A 321 -5.90 7.94 -12.26
CA ASN A 321 -4.69 8.69 -11.92
C ASN A 321 -3.79 8.87 -13.15
N ALA A 322 -3.51 7.79 -13.88
CA ALA A 322 -2.67 7.82 -15.07
C ALA A 322 -3.18 8.82 -16.11
N ARG A 323 -4.47 8.76 -16.44
CA ARG A 323 -5.07 9.66 -17.44
C ARG A 323 -5.12 11.09 -16.97
N GLY A 324 -5.46 11.32 -15.71
CA GLY A 324 -5.53 12.67 -15.14
C GLY A 324 -4.16 13.36 -15.13
N ILE A 325 -3.11 12.64 -14.75
CA ILE A 325 -1.73 13.16 -14.72
C ILE A 325 -1.19 13.34 -16.15
N ALA A 326 -1.35 12.35 -17.01
CA ALA A 326 -0.87 12.44 -18.40
C ALA A 326 -1.56 13.56 -19.19
N ALA A 327 -2.80 13.93 -18.84
CA ALA A 327 -3.51 15.04 -19.46
C ALA A 327 -2.79 16.40 -19.30
N ASN A 328 -1.92 16.52 -18.27
CA ASN A 328 -1.08 17.71 -18.06
C ASN A 328 0.19 17.70 -18.90
N GLY A 329 0.47 16.62 -19.64
CA GLY A 329 1.75 16.41 -20.31
C GLY A 329 2.84 15.85 -19.40
N THR A 330 2.50 15.49 -18.17
CA THR A 330 3.44 14.88 -17.21
C THR A 330 3.74 13.43 -17.61
N PRO A 331 5.00 12.99 -17.60
CA PRO A 331 5.36 11.60 -17.87
C PRO A 331 4.72 10.63 -16.88
N VAL A 332 4.03 9.61 -17.40
CA VAL A 332 3.41 8.56 -16.60
C VAL A 332 3.82 7.20 -17.11
N GLN A 333 4.31 6.36 -16.22
CA GLN A 333 4.52 4.94 -16.48
C GLN A 333 3.57 4.11 -15.62
N VAL A 334 3.03 3.01 -16.17
CA VAL A 334 2.12 2.12 -15.47
C VAL A 334 2.72 0.72 -15.40
N LEU A 335 2.70 0.14 -14.21
CA LEU A 335 3.13 -1.23 -13.95
C LEU A 335 2.03 -1.96 -13.21
N TRP A 336 1.52 -3.08 -13.78
CA TRP A 336 0.59 -3.96 -13.08
C TRP A 336 1.29 -5.24 -12.67
N TYR A 337 0.94 -5.76 -11.50
CA TYR A 337 1.50 -7.00 -10.99
C TYR A 337 0.42 -7.94 -10.43
N ALA A 338 0.72 -9.22 -10.32
CA ALA A 338 -0.17 -10.20 -9.68
C ALA A 338 -0.09 -10.05 -8.15
N GLY A 339 -1.06 -9.40 -7.57
CA GLY A 339 -1.15 -9.08 -6.15
C GLY A 339 -2.10 -7.93 -5.89
N GLY A 340 -2.05 -7.35 -4.71
CA GLY A 340 -2.89 -6.24 -4.23
C GLY A 340 -3.24 -6.38 -2.76
N HIS A 341 -4.24 -5.65 -2.28
CA HIS A 341 -4.68 -5.73 -0.88
C HIS A 341 -5.27 -7.08 -0.49
N ASP A 342 -5.83 -7.83 -1.45
CA ASP A 342 -6.41 -9.16 -1.19
C ASP A 342 -5.35 -10.26 -1.10
N ALA A 343 -4.24 -10.11 -1.81
CA ALA A 343 -3.16 -11.07 -1.84
C ALA A 343 -1.80 -10.35 -1.95
N PRO A 344 -0.87 -10.59 -1.02
CA PRO A 344 0.46 -9.99 -1.10
C PRO A 344 1.18 -10.50 -2.36
N ALA A 345 2.05 -9.66 -2.90
CA ALA A 345 2.99 -10.08 -3.93
C ALA A 345 3.88 -11.22 -3.41
N SER A 346 4.33 -12.11 -4.29
CA SER A 346 5.40 -13.06 -3.94
C SER A 346 6.70 -12.30 -3.71
N ASP A 347 7.65 -12.90 -2.95
CA ASP A 347 8.95 -12.25 -2.67
C ASP A 347 9.66 -11.79 -3.95
N ALA A 348 9.65 -12.62 -4.99
CA ALA A 348 10.26 -12.28 -6.28
C ALA A 348 9.57 -11.08 -6.97
N VAL A 349 8.26 -10.97 -6.87
CA VAL A 349 7.51 -9.82 -7.40
C VAL A 349 7.77 -8.59 -6.55
N ALA A 350 7.83 -8.73 -5.23
CA ALA A 350 8.14 -7.62 -4.32
C ALA A 350 9.54 -7.05 -4.57
N ASP A 351 10.53 -7.92 -4.84
CA ASP A 351 11.89 -7.50 -5.19
C ASP A 351 11.91 -6.76 -6.54
N ASP A 352 11.20 -7.26 -7.56
CA ASP A 352 11.10 -6.59 -8.87
C ASP A 352 10.39 -5.22 -8.77
N LEU A 353 9.35 -5.10 -7.94
CA LEU A 353 8.69 -3.83 -7.68
C LEU A 353 9.61 -2.83 -6.97
N ARG A 354 10.42 -3.29 -6.01
CA ARG A 354 11.44 -2.45 -5.35
C ARG A 354 12.47 -1.94 -6.34
N ASP A 355 12.95 -2.82 -7.22
CA ASP A 355 13.87 -2.45 -8.29
C ASP A 355 13.23 -1.48 -9.28
N ALA A 356 11.95 -1.67 -9.65
CA ALA A 356 11.22 -0.76 -10.52
C ALA A 356 11.13 0.66 -9.95
N VAL A 357 10.82 0.79 -8.67
CA VAL A 357 10.78 2.08 -7.97
C VAL A 357 12.19 2.70 -7.91
N GLY A 358 13.20 1.89 -7.62
CA GLY A 358 14.58 2.34 -7.61
C GLY A 358 15.06 2.85 -8.97
N ASP A 359 14.80 2.11 -10.04
CA ASP A 359 15.13 2.49 -11.41
C ASP A 359 14.39 3.77 -11.84
N TRP A 360 13.12 3.93 -11.41
CA TRP A 360 12.35 5.14 -11.66
C TRP A 360 13.03 6.38 -11.05
N PHE A 361 13.44 6.29 -9.80
CA PHE A 361 14.15 7.38 -9.16
C PHE A 361 15.57 7.59 -9.72
N ASP A 362 16.28 6.52 -10.11
CA ASP A 362 17.58 6.65 -10.77
C ASP A 362 17.45 7.47 -12.08
N VAL A 363 16.39 7.26 -12.86
CA VAL A 363 16.13 8.04 -14.09
C VAL A 363 15.81 9.51 -13.76
N HIS A 364 14.92 9.77 -12.82
CA HIS A 364 14.37 11.12 -12.62
C HIS A 364 15.11 11.97 -11.60
N LEU A 365 15.88 11.36 -10.68
CA LEU A 365 16.61 12.09 -9.65
C LEU A 365 18.15 12.07 -9.85
N ARG A 366 18.65 11.16 -10.71
CA ARG A 366 20.10 10.96 -10.89
C ARG A 366 20.54 10.99 -12.34
N ASP A 367 19.64 11.22 -13.27
CA ASP A 367 19.88 11.22 -14.72
C ASP A 367 20.55 9.92 -15.22
N VAL A 368 20.24 8.78 -14.61
CA VAL A 368 20.72 7.46 -15.01
C VAL A 368 19.78 6.89 -16.05
N GLU A 369 20.28 6.46 -17.20
CA GLU A 369 19.47 5.77 -18.19
C GLU A 369 19.06 4.38 -17.66
N ALA A 370 17.78 4.12 -17.54
CA ALA A 370 17.20 2.81 -17.27
C ALA A 370 16.15 2.49 -18.32
N GLU A 371 16.25 1.32 -18.94
CA GLU A 371 15.27 0.86 -19.91
C GLU A 371 14.25 -0.05 -19.23
N ARG A 372 13.04 0.46 -18.98
CA ARG A 372 11.88 -0.35 -18.61
C ARG A 372 10.81 -0.23 -19.69
N PRO A 373 10.02 -1.30 -19.93
CA PRO A 373 8.85 -1.21 -20.81
C PRO A 373 7.89 -0.13 -20.33
N ALA A 374 7.27 0.58 -21.27
CA ALA A 374 6.31 1.64 -20.93
C ALA A 374 5.06 1.12 -20.21
N PHE A 375 4.73 -0.17 -20.40
CA PHE A 375 3.66 -0.84 -19.67
C PHE A 375 3.98 -2.32 -19.46
N GLU A 376 3.79 -2.79 -18.24
CA GLU A 376 3.91 -4.19 -17.85
C GLU A 376 2.65 -4.66 -17.13
N PHE A 377 2.23 -5.91 -17.42
CA PHE A 377 1.07 -6.50 -16.77
C PHE A 377 1.17 -8.03 -16.67
N PRO A 378 0.59 -8.67 -15.64
CA PRO A 378 0.55 -10.11 -15.52
C PRO A 378 -0.60 -10.68 -16.35
N ALA A 379 -0.31 -11.64 -17.21
CA ALA A 379 -1.31 -12.42 -17.91
C ALA A 379 -1.39 -13.85 -17.32
N PRO A 380 -2.58 -14.41 -17.09
CA PRO A 380 -2.70 -15.77 -16.60
C PRO A 380 -2.19 -16.79 -17.63
N THR A 381 -1.45 -17.80 -17.15
CA THR A 381 -0.92 -18.89 -17.99
C THR A 381 -1.82 -20.14 -17.98
N GLY A 382 -3.00 -20.05 -17.35
CA GLY A 382 -3.93 -21.15 -17.18
C GLY A 382 -3.86 -21.76 -15.77
N LEU A 383 -4.79 -22.67 -15.50
CA LEU A 383 -4.85 -23.41 -14.24
C LEU A 383 -4.05 -24.71 -14.40
N GLY A 384 -2.98 -24.85 -13.63
CA GLY A 384 -2.22 -26.08 -13.50
C GLY A 384 -2.58 -26.85 -12.23
N THR A 385 -2.38 -28.15 -12.22
CA THR A 385 -2.45 -28.94 -10.99
C THR A 385 -1.02 -29.27 -10.53
N ALA A 386 -0.63 -28.78 -9.37
CA ALA A 386 0.66 -29.11 -8.77
C ALA A 386 0.50 -29.97 -7.52
N GLY A 387 1.38 -30.98 -7.40
CA GLY A 387 1.51 -31.84 -6.23
C GLY A 387 0.54 -33.01 -6.14
N ALA A 388 0.84 -33.94 -5.22
CA ALA A 388 0.12 -35.22 -5.03
C ALA A 388 -1.33 -35.08 -4.52
N VAL A 389 -1.76 -33.89 -4.13
CA VAL A 389 -3.12 -33.56 -3.64
C VAL A 389 -3.91 -32.68 -4.62
N GLY A 390 -3.45 -32.50 -5.86
CA GLY A 390 -4.21 -31.77 -6.87
C GLY A 390 -4.44 -30.29 -6.55
N ARG A 391 -3.44 -29.61 -5.97
CA ARG A 391 -3.53 -28.17 -5.73
C ARG A 391 -3.65 -27.46 -7.08
N VAL A 392 -4.70 -26.69 -7.27
CA VAL A 392 -4.88 -25.85 -8.45
C VAL A 392 -3.97 -24.63 -8.25
N GLU A 393 -2.95 -24.49 -9.08
CA GLU A 393 -2.08 -23.31 -9.10
C GLU A 393 -2.33 -22.55 -10.40
N GLY A 394 -2.73 -21.29 -10.28
CA GLY A 394 -2.75 -20.36 -11.41
C GLY A 394 -1.35 -19.77 -11.59
N GLY A 395 -0.75 -19.95 -12.76
CA GLY A 395 0.49 -19.27 -13.12
C GLY A 395 0.17 -17.93 -13.79
N THR A 396 1.09 -16.97 -13.65
CA THR A 396 1.09 -15.72 -14.42
C THR A 396 2.39 -15.59 -15.19
N ARG A 397 2.35 -14.91 -16.32
CA ARG A 397 3.55 -14.44 -17.06
C ARG A 397 3.46 -12.94 -17.16
N THR A 398 4.57 -12.25 -17.06
CA THR A 398 4.64 -10.82 -17.35
C THR A 398 4.55 -10.61 -18.87
N VAL A 399 3.70 -9.68 -19.27
CA VAL A 399 3.57 -9.20 -20.64
C VAL A 399 3.99 -7.74 -20.65
N THR A 400 4.76 -7.36 -21.68
CA THR A 400 5.22 -5.98 -21.87
C THR A 400 4.58 -5.38 -23.11
N ALA A 401 4.26 -4.11 -23.06
CA ALA A 401 3.73 -3.34 -24.17
C ALA A 401 4.47 -2.01 -24.33
N GLY A 402 4.49 -1.48 -25.56
CA GLY A 402 5.18 -0.23 -25.89
C GLY A 402 4.50 1.02 -25.32
N SER A 403 3.26 0.92 -24.84
CA SER A 403 2.53 2.00 -24.18
C SER A 403 1.37 1.46 -23.37
N TYR A 404 0.96 2.22 -22.33
CA TYR A 404 -0.32 1.99 -21.68
C TYR A 404 -1.47 2.40 -22.61
N PRO A 405 -2.53 1.59 -22.76
CA PRO A 405 -3.59 1.85 -23.72
C PRO A 405 -4.24 3.24 -23.54
N GLY A 406 -4.13 4.08 -24.59
CA GLY A 406 -4.74 5.41 -24.63
C GLY A 406 -3.98 6.51 -23.90
N LEU A 407 -2.74 6.30 -23.48
CA LEU A 407 -1.81 7.34 -23.07
C LEU A 407 -0.83 7.69 -24.22
N ASP A 408 -0.29 8.89 -24.24
CA ASP A 408 0.82 9.37 -25.08
C ASP A 408 0.62 9.23 -26.61
N GLY A 409 -0.60 9.50 -27.08
CA GLY A 409 -0.88 9.41 -28.52
C GLY A 409 -0.81 7.97 -29.04
N ALA A 410 -0.78 6.98 -28.16
CA ALA A 410 -1.01 5.59 -28.54
C ALA A 410 -2.30 5.50 -29.37
N GLU A 411 -2.30 4.57 -30.35
CA GLU A 411 -3.48 4.30 -31.18
C GLU A 411 -4.74 4.25 -30.30
N PRO A 412 -5.86 4.86 -30.73
CA PRO A 412 -7.09 4.82 -29.97
C PRO A 412 -7.43 3.39 -29.59
N VAL A 413 -7.71 3.14 -28.31
CA VAL A 413 -8.12 1.81 -27.85
C VAL A 413 -9.29 1.34 -28.69
N ARG A 414 -9.10 0.26 -29.47
CA ARG A 414 -10.21 -0.36 -30.19
C ARG A 414 -11.13 -1.00 -29.18
N ARG A 415 -12.31 -0.41 -29.00
CA ARG A 415 -13.36 -0.98 -28.16
C ARG A 415 -14.28 -1.86 -29.00
N THR A 416 -14.67 -2.98 -28.45
CA THR A 416 -15.68 -3.86 -29.01
C THR A 416 -16.76 -4.02 -27.97
N ASP A 417 -17.99 -3.71 -28.34
CA ASP A 417 -19.13 -3.91 -27.47
C ASP A 417 -19.53 -5.39 -27.51
N VAL A 418 -19.61 -6.00 -26.32
CA VAL A 418 -20.11 -7.34 -26.15
C VAL A 418 -21.49 -7.26 -25.53
N GLU A 419 -22.52 -7.53 -26.34
CA GLU A 419 -23.89 -7.51 -25.87
C GLU A 419 -24.16 -8.67 -24.91
N LEU A 420 -24.68 -8.33 -23.73
CA LEU A 420 -25.11 -9.29 -22.72
C LEU A 420 -26.62 -9.39 -22.72
N THR A 421 -27.10 -10.62 -22.62
CA THR A 421 -28.55 -10.92 -22.55
C THR A 421 -28.89 -11.53 -21.20
N GLY A 422 -30.07 -11.22 -20.69
CA GLY A 422 -30.59 -11.75 -19.43
C GLY A 422 -31.93 -11.12 -19.07
N SER A 423 -32.71 -11.82 -18.26
CA SER A 423 -33.96 -11.27 -17.71
C SER A 423 -33.67 -10.37 -16.51
N LEU A 424 -34.63 -9.52 -16.16
CA LEU A 424 -34.59 -8.76 -14.90
C LEU A 424 -34.52 -9.74 -13.72
N GLN A 425 -33.52 -9.60 -12.88
CA GLN A 425 -33.26 -10.46 -11.72
C GLN A 425 -33.20 -9.60 -10.46
N PRO A 426 -33.95 -9.92 -9.41
CA PRO A 426 -33.84 -9.21 -8.14
C PRO A 426 -32.52 -9.60 -7.43
N VAL A 427 -31.79 -8.58 -6.99
CA VAL A 427 -30.61 -8.76 -6.12
C VAL A 427 -30.95 -8.20 -4.75
N VAL A 428 -30.98 -9.07 -3.74
CA VAL A 428 -31.27 -8.70 -2.36
C VAL A 428 -29.96 -8.67 -1.56
N ASN A 429 -29.67 -7.56 -0.92
CA ASN A 429 -28.57 -7.44 0.03
C ASN A 429 -29.13 -7.50 1.45
N PRO A 430 -29.18 -8.67 2.11
CA PRO A 430 -29.71 -8.80 3.46
C PRO A 430 -28.81 -8.07 4.46
N ALA A 431 -29.42 -7.58 5.56
CA ALA A 431 -28.67 -6.98 6.65
C ALA A 431 -27.61 -7.95 7.17
N GLY A 432 -26.34 -7.54 7.17
CA GLY A 432 -25.21 -8.42 7.48
C GLY A 432 -24.73 -9.28 6.31
N GLY A 433 -25.14 -8.94 5.08
CA GLY A 433 -24.98 -9.70 3.85
C GLY A 433 -23.69 -10.47 3.69
N THR A 434 -23.77 -11.59 2.99
CA THR A 434 -22.60 -12.38 2.61
C THR A 434 -21.77 -11.57 1.62
N PRO A 435 -20.45 -11.41 1.82
CA PRO A 435 -19.62 -10.77 0.81
C PRO A 435 -19.77 -11.52 -0.50
N ALA A 436 -20.07 -10.83 -1.58
CA ALA A 436 -20.25 -11.40 -2.91
C ALA A 436 -18.96 -12.04 -3.46
N ALA A 437 -17.81 -11.71 -2.87
CA ALA A 437 -16.53 -12.33 -3.17
C ALA A 437 -15.88 -12.79 -1.85
N LEU A 438 -15.61 -14.06 -1.73
CA LEU A 438 -14.78 -14.63 -0.65
C LEU A 438 -13.31 -14.20 -0.75
N THR A 439 -12.92 -13.57 -1.84
CA THR A 439 -11.58 -13.07 -2.13
C THR A 439 -11.18 -11.86 -1.28
N THR A 440 -12.12 -11.23 -0.59
CA THR A 440 -11.92 -9.97 0.11
C THR A 440 -11.67 -10.08 1.62
N VAL A 441 -11.36 -11.27 2.13
CA VAL A 441 -11.04 -11.45 3.55
C VAL A 441 -9.52 -11.53 3.73
N PRO A 442 -8.87 -10.49 4.27
CA PRO A 442 -7.44 -10.54 4.56
C PRO A 442 -7.08 -11.75 5.44
N GLY A 443 -6.03 -12.47 5.05
CA GLY A 443 -5.58 -13.69 5.75
C GLY A 443 -6.25 -14.98 5.28
N LEU A 444 -7.32 -14.94 4.47
CA LEU A 444 -7.90 -16.12 3.81
C LEU A 444 -7.46 -16.27 2.35
N GLY A 445 -6.54 -15.46 1.87
CA GLY A 445 -6.09 -15.44 0.48
C GLY A 445 -5.64 -16.80 -0.07
N ALA A 446 -5.03 -17.66 0.77
CA ALA A 446 -4.67 -19.01 0.36
C ALA A 446 -5.91 -19.93 0.16
N LEU A 447 -6.97 -19.73 0.94
CA LEU A 447 -8.22 -20.48 0.80
C LEU A 447 -9.04 -19.93 -0.38
N THR A 448 -9.01 -18.63 -0.59
CA THR A 448 -9.73 -17.96 -1.67
C THR A 448 -9.05 -18.13 -3.02
N ALA A 449 -7.70 -18.15 -3.07
CA ALA A 449 -6.96 -18.52 -4.27
C ALA A 449 -7.26 -19.98 -4.71
N ALA A 450 -7.50 -20.88 -3.75
CA ALA A 450 -7.93 -22.26 -4.04
C ALA A 450 -9.38 -22.34 -4.54
N LEU A 451 -10.22 -21.35 -4.19
CA LEU A 451 -11.63 -21.23 -4.61
C LEU A 451 -11.83 -20.24 -5.75
N GLY A 452 -10.79 -19.50 -6.13
CA GLY A 452 -10.80 -18.34 -7.05
C GLY A 452 -11.18 -18.61 -8.50
N GLY A 453 -11.68 -19.80 -8.80
CA GLY A 453 -12.32 -20.13 -10.08
C GLY A 453 -13.82 -20.42 -9.98
N THR A 454 -14.39 -20.37 -8.77
CA THR A 454 -15.82 -20.65 -8.57
C THR A 454 -16.49 -19.43 -7.95
N THR A 455 -17.14 -18.63 -8.79
CA THR A 455 -18.15 -17.68 -8.32
C THR A 455 -19.27 -18.45 -7.65
N LEU A 456 -19.37 -18.32 -6.33
CA LEU A 456 -20.53 -18.81 -5.60
C LEU A 456 -21.71 -17.88 -5.91
N GLU A 457 -22.48 -18.22 -6.93
CA GLU A 457 -23.75 -17.57 -7.17
C GLU A 457 -24.74 -17.96 -6.09
N ILE A 458 -25.03 -17.02 -5.18
CA ILE A 458 -26.06 -17.24 -4.18
C ILE A 458 -27.39 -16.76 -4.80
N PRO A 459 -28.37 -17.63 -5.00
CA PRO A 459 -29.65 -17.25 -5.58
C PRO A 459 -30.28 -16.07 -4.85
N GLY A 460 -30.63 -15.03 -5.61
CA GLY A 460 -31.20 -13.79 -5.08
C GLY A 460 -30.20 -12.78 -4.54
N GLN A 461 -28.89 -13.05 -4.59
CA GLN A 461 -27.82 -12.11 -4.26
C GLN A 461 -26.89 -11.84 -5.45
N SER A 462 -27.14 -12.44 -6.58
CA SER A 462 -26.44 -12.24 -7.85
C SER A 462 -27.41 -12.12 -9.00
N ALA A 463 -27.01 -11.43 -10.06
CA ALA A 463 -27.68 -11.41 -11.34
C ALA A 463 -26.65 -11.78 -12.42
N SER A 464 -27.02 -12.70 -13.30
CA SER A 464 -26.17 -13.22 -14.36
C SER A 464 -26.69 -12.79 -15.74
N PHE A 465 -25.77 -12.30 -16.57
CA PHE A 465 -26.02 -11.94 -17.95
C PHE A 465 -24.98 -12.62 -18.82
N GLU A 466 -25.38 -13.13 -19.97
CA GLU A 466 -24.53 -13.92 -20.84
C GLU A 466 -24.42 -13.29 -22.23
N SER A 467 -23.22 -13.32 -22.82
CA SER A 467 -23.03 -13.03 -24.23
C SER A 467 -23.25 -14.28 -25.08
N ALA A 468 -23.47 -14.10 -26.39
CA ALA A 468 -23.21 -15.18 -27.33
C ALA A 468 -21.75 -15.64 -27.22
N PRO A 469 -21.42 -16.90 -27.57
CA PRO A 469 -20.03 -17.34 -27.66
C PRO A 469 -19.23 -16.41 -28.56
N LEU A 470 -18.05 -16.00 -28.13
CA LEU A 470 -17.17 -15.17 -28.94
C LEU A 470 -16.59 -16.01 -30.09
N ASP A 471 -16.47 -15.38 -31.27
CA ASP A 471 -15.95 -16.04 -32.49
C ASP A 471 -14.46 -16.42 -32.39
N SER A 472 -13.73 -15.77 -31.50
CA SER A 472 -12.31 -16.02 -31.24
C SER A 472 -11.95 -15.82 -29.79
N ALA A 473 -10.81 -16.37 -29.37
CA ALA A 473 -10.25 -16.06 -28.07
C ALA A 473 -9.88 -14.58 -28.00
N VAL A 474 -10.22 -13.93 -26.89
CA VAL A 474 -9.85 -12.54 -26.61
C VAL A 474 -9.01 -12.51 -25.33
N GLU A 475 -8.03 -11.64 -25.31
CA GLU A 475 -7.29 -11.29 -24.12
C GLU A 475 -7.86 -9.96 -23.59
N VAL A 476 -8.37 -9.99 -22.37
CA VAL A 476 -8.92 -8.79 -21.72
C VAL A 476 -7.81 -8.17 -20.90
N VAL A 477 -7.38 -6.98 -21.31
CA VAL A 477 -6.39 -6.17 -20.61
C VAL A 477 -6.99 -4.80 -20.43
N GLY A 478 -7.19 -4.40 -19.21
CA GLY A 478 -7.75 -3.07 -18.93
C GLY A 478 -8.41 -2.99 -17.57
N ALA A 479 -8.66 -1.73 -17.18
CA ALA A 479 -9.35 -1.37 -15.94
C ALA A 479 -10.84 -1.13 -16.22
#